data_6fba46786e17239ec2e9b6781a2372cb
#
_entry.id   6fba46786e17239ec2e9b6781a2372cb
#
_cell.length_a   1.000
_cell.length_b   1.000
_cell.length_c   1.000
_cell.angle_alpha   90.00
_cell.angle_beta   90.00
_cell.angle_gamma   90.00
#
_symmetry.space_group_name_H-M   'P 1'
#
loop_
_entity.id
_entity.type
_entity.pdbx_description
1 polymer ?
#
loop_
_entity_poly.entity_id
_entity_poly.type
_entity_poly.pdbx_seq_one_letter_code
_entity_poly.pdbx_strand_id
1 'polypeptide(L)'
;ITIFDEILAGRADVFVTEAAEALTQQKLKPGLCAVNPDKPLQYGEMGWMLPRDDVAFKAYVDQWLHLAQAGGEFQRVMDRWLK
;
A
#
# COMPACT_ATOMS: atom_id res chain seq x y z
N ILE A 1 3.67 -15.24 -2.31
CA ILE A 1 2.88 -15.14 -3.55
C ILE A 1 3.84 -15.26 -4.72
N THR A 2 3.52 -16.13 -5.67
CA THR A 2 4.42 -16.49 -6.77
C THR A 2 4.25 -15.65 -8.03
N ILE A 3 3.26 -14.74 -8.08
CA ILE A 3 2.96 -13.96 -9.30
C ILE A 3 4.15 -13.09 -9.71
N PHE A 4 4.80 -12.45 -8.76
CA PHE A 4 5.98 -11.63 -9.06
C PHE A 4 7.13 -12.48 -9.60
N ASP A 5 7.26 -13.69 -9.10
CA ASP A 5 8.27 -14.63 -9.61
C ASP A 5 7.93 -15.11 -11.03
N GLU A 6 6.65 -15.21 -11.36
CA GLU A 6 6.21 -15.56 -12.71
C GLU A 6 6.63 -14.50 -13.74
N ILE A 7 6.56 -13.22 -13.35
CA ILE A 7 7.03 -12.11 -14.21
C ILE A 7 8.54 -12.21 -14.41
N LEU A 8 9.29 -12.41 -13.33
CA LEU A 8 10.74 -12.50 -13.40
C LEU A 8 11.20 -13.72 -14.20
N ALA A 9 10.42 -14.79 -14.18
CA ALA A 9 10.72 -16.01 -14.94
C ALA A 9 10.31 -15.93 -16.42
N GLY A 10 9.65 -14.85 -16.83
CA GLY A 10 9.24 -14.66 -18.22
C GLY A 10 7.93 -15.33 -18.58
N ARG A 11 7.18 -15.86 -17.62
CA ARG A 11 5.88 -16.51 -17.87
C ARG A 11 4.72 -15.53 -17.86
N ALA A 12 4.93 -14.32 -17.38
CA ALA A 12 3.95 -13.23 -17.43
C ALA A 12 4.68 -11.94 -17.75
N ASP A 13 4.01 -11.02 -18.43
CA ASP A 13 4.61 -9.74 -18.82
C ASP A 13 4.31 -8.64 -17.82
N VAL A 14 3.07 -8.59 -17.31
CA VAL A 14 2.62 -7.56 -16.36
C VAL A 14 1.68 -8.17 -15.33
N PHE A 15 1.51 -7.45 -14.24
CA PHE A 15 0.57 -7.81 -13.17
C PHE A 15 -0.04 -6.54 -12.61
N VAL A 16 -1.34 -6.56 -12.37
CA VAL A 16 -2.06 -5.43 -11.80
C VAL A 16 -2.35 -5.70 -10.34
N THR A 17 -1.92 -4.81 -9.47
CA THR A 17 -2.06 -4.96 -8.02
C THR A 17 -2.15 -3.59 -7.35
N GLU A 18 -2.17 -3.57 -6.03
CA GLU A 18 -2.16 -2.33 -5.27
C GLU A 18 -0.81 -1.63 -5.35
N ALA A 19 -0.83 -0.28 -5.34
CA ALA A 19 0.40 0.51 -5.45
C ALA A 19 1.39 0.20 -4.33
N ALA A 20 0.93 0.02 -3.10
CA ALA A 20 1.80 -0.29 -1.97
C ALA A 20 2.53 -1.62 -2.18
N GLU A 21 1.83 -2.64 -2.65
CA GLU A 21 2.44 -3.94 -2.94
C GLU A 21 3.42 -3.86 -4.10
N ALA A 22 3.06 -3.14 -5.16
CA ALA A 22 3.93 -2.96 -6.31
C ALA A 22 5.24 -2.28 -5.92
N LEU A 23 5.16 -1.20 -5.14
CA LEU A 23 6.35 -0.49 -4.67
C LEU A 23 7.22 -1.35 -3.77
N THR A 24 6.60 -2.14 -2.88
CA THR A 24 7.32 -3.04 -1.99
C THR A 24 8.06 -4.12 -2.77
N GLN A 25 7.39 -4.74 -3.73
CA GLN A 25 8.01 -5.81 -4.52
C GLN A 25 9.10 -5.27 -5.44
N GLN A 26 8.93 -4.08 -5.98
CA GLN A 26 9.99 -3.41 -6.75
C GLN A 26 11.26 -3.25 -5.91
N LYS A 27 11.10 -2.91 -4.64
CA LYS A 27 12.20 -2.72 -3.71
C LYS A 27 12.86 -4.05 -3.32
N LEU A 28 12.06 -5.10 -3.14
CA LEU A 28 12.54 -6.40 -2.67
C LEU A 28 13.11 -7.27 -3.79
N LYS A 29 12.57 -7.16 -5.00
CA LYS A 29 12.92 -8.04 -6.12
C LYS A 29 13.46 -7.22 -7.29
N PRO A 30 14.78 -7.30 -7.56
CA PRO A 30 15.36 -6.63 -8.73
C PRO A 30 14.72 -7.16 -10.02
N GLY A 31 14.51 -6.25 -10.97
CA GLY A 31 13.90 -6.61 -12.25
C GLY A 31 12.43 -6.29 -12.36
N LEU A 32 11.79 -5.94 -11.25
CA LEU A 32 10.40 -5.48 -11.25
C LEU A 32 10.35 -3.95 -11.26
N CYS A 33 9.30 -3.41 -11.89
CA CYS A 33 9.11 -1.97 -11.99
C CYS A 33 7.63 -1.64 -11.80
N ALA A 34 7.33 -0.74 -10.85
CA ALA A 34 5.99 -0.21 -10.68
C ALA A 34 5.77 0.91 -11.70
N VAL A 35 4.75 0.74 -12.55
CA VAL A 35 4.45 1.71 -13.62
C VAL A 35 3.42 2.70 -13.12
N ASN A 36 3.77 3.99 -13.15
CA ASN A 36 2.88 5.10 -12.78
C ASN A 36 2.18 4.91 -11.42
N PRO A 37 2.92 4.67 -10.32
CA PRO A 37 2.28 4.42 -9.03
C PRO A 37 1.45 5.61 -8.54
N ASP A 38 1.72 6.81 -9.04
CA ASP A 38 0.99 8.03 -8.68
C ASP A 38 -0.30 8.21 -9.48
N LYS A 39 -0.51 7.39 -10.51
CA LYS A 39 -1.69 7.46 -11.39
C LYS A 39 -2.33 6.09 -11.50
N PRO A 40 -3.04 5.63 -10.46
CA PRO A 40 -3.62 4.29 -10.48
C PRO A 40 -4.73 4.16 -11.50
N LEU A 41 -4.90 2.96 -12.03
CA LEU A 41 -5.99 2.64 -12.94
C LEU A 41 -7.35 2.75 -12.24
N GLN A 42 -7.38 2.44 -10.96
CA GLN A 42 -8.57 2.52 -10.14
C GLN A 42 -8.18 3.03 -8.77
N TYR A 43 -8.93 4.01 -8.27
CA TYR A 43 -8.73 4.53 -6.92
C TYR A 43 -9.63 3.79 -5.94
N GLY A 44 -9.06 3.35 -4.83
CA GLY A 44 -9.81 2.73 -3.74
C GLY A 44 -9.25 3.19 -2.40
N GLU A 45 -10.12 3.33 -1.44
CA GLU A 45 -9.72 3.66 -0.08
C GLU A 45 -9.55 2.39 0.72
N MET A 46 -8.50 2.36 1.54
CA MET A 46 -8.22 1.24 2.42
C MET A 46 -8.66 1.58 3.83
N GLY A 47 -8.96 0.56 4.61
CA GLY A 47 -9.41 0.76 5.97
C GLY A 47 -8.82 -0.28 6.92
N TRP A 48 -8.72 0.08 8.17
CA TRP A 48 -8.32 -0.85 9.21
C TRP A 48 -9.53 -1.61 9.72
N MET A 49 -9.31 -2.86 10.04
CA MET A 49 -10.37 -3.72 10.59
C MET A 49 -10.43 -3.54 12.11
N LEU A 50 -11.59 -3.15 12.61
CA LEU A 50 -11.82 -2.88 14.03
C LEU A 50 -13.01 -3.72 14.52
N PRO A 51 -13.16 -3.89 15.84
CA PRO A 51 -14.37 -4.55 16.40
C PRO A 51 -15.63 -3.82 15.96
N ARG A 52 -16.64 -4.59 15.53
CA ARG A 52 -17.83 -4.06 14.87
C ARG A 52 -18.59 -3.04 15.72
N ASP A 53 -18.75 -3.32 17.00
CA ASP A 53 -19.66 -2.55 17.85
C ASP A 53 -18.95 -1.49 18.68
N ASP A 54 -17.66 -1.33 18.53
CA ASP A 54 -16.87 -0.37 19.32
C ASP A 54 -16.76 0.95 18.60
N VAL A 55 -17.82 1.73 18.64
CA VAL A 55 -17.92 3.04 17.98
C VAL A 55 -16.94 4.04 18.61
N ALA A 56 -16.75 3.99 19.92
CA ALA A 56 -15.82 4.89 20.60
C ALA A 56 -14.39 4.62 20.18
N PHE A 57 -13.99 3.36 20.06
CA PHE A 57 -12.66 3.00 19.58
C PHE A 57 -12.46 3.41 18.14
N LYS A 58 -13.47 3.21 17.30
CA LYS A 58 -13.39 3.65 15.91
C LYS A 58 -13.16 5.16 15.82
N ALA A 59 -13.90 5.94 16.59
CA ALA A 59 -13.75 7.39 16.59
C ALA A 59 -12.34 7.81 17.06
N TYR A 60 -11.80 7.13 18.05
CA TYR A 60 -10.44 7.39 18.54
C TYR A 60 -9.40 7.10 17.45
N VAL A 61 -9.51 5.95 16.79
CA VAL A 61 -8.57 5.57 15.73
C VAL A 61 -8.68 6.53 14.54
N ASP A 62 -9.90 6.88 14.13
CA ASP A 62 -10.11 7.84 13.04
C ASP A 62 -9.46 9.18 13.34
N GLN A 63 -9.60 9.67 14.57
CA GLN A 63 -9.00 10.94 14.98
C GLN A 63 -7.49 10.85 15.01
N TRP A 64 -6.95 9.74 15.52
CA TRP A 64 -5.52 9.52 15.56
C TRP A 64 -4.93 9.49 14.15
N LEU A 65 -5.58 8.79 13.23
CA LEU A 65 -5.14 8.74 11.83
C LEU A 65 -5.18 10.12 11.18
N HIS A 66 -6.24 10.90 11.46
CA HIS A 66 -6.35 12.26 10.95
C HIS A 66 -5.16 13.11 11.41
N LEU A 67 -4.84 13.05 12.68
CA LEU A 67 -3.72 13.83 13.25
C LEU A 67 -2.38 13.33 12.73
N ALA A 68 -2.20 12.02 12.60
CA ALA A 68 -0.96 11.45 12.09
C ALA A 68 -0.72 11.85 10.63
N GLN A 69 -1.77 11.89 9.82
CA GLN A 69 -1.67 12.33 8.43
C GLN A 69 -1.38 13.83 8.35
N ALA A 70 -2.09 14.64 9.14
CA ALA A 70 -1.89 16.08 9.15
C ALA A 70 -0.51 16.49 9.67
N GLY A 71 0.00 15.76 10.67
CA GLY A 71 1.30 16.04 11.26
C GLY A 71 2.49 15.45 10.53
N GLY A 72 2.26 14.69 9.48
CA GLY A 72 3.32 14.09 8.68
C GLY A 72 3.89 12.79 9.21
N GLU A 73 3.42 12.27 10.34
CA GLU A 73 3.90 11.01 10.89
C GLU A 73 3.56 9.83 9.98
N PHE A 74 2.34 9.83 9.46
CA PHE A 74 1.90 8.78 8.54
C PHE A 74 2.80 8.75 7.30
N GLN A 75 3.10 9.92 6.75
CA GLN A 75 3.94 10.01 5.57
C GLN A 75 5.37 9.57 5.86
N ARG A 76 5.90 9.87 7.05
CA ARG A 76 7.24 9.42 7.44
C ARG A 76 7.33 7.89 7.48
N VAL A 77 6.30 7.23 8.01
CA VAL A 77 6.26 5.77 8.06
C VAL A 77 6.17 5.20 6.64
N MET A 78 5.30 5.78 5.81
CA MET A 78 5.16 5.36 4.41
C MET A 78 6.48 5.50 3.65
N ASP A 79 7.17 6.61 3.82
CA ASP A 79 8.44 6.87 3.16
C ASP A 79 9.51 5.88 3.60
N ARG A 80 9.52 5.52 4.88
CA ARG A 80 10.48 4.57 5.41
C ARG A 80 10.33 3.19 4.80
N TRP A 81 9.11 2.75 4.56
CA TRP A 81 8.83 1.36 4.16
C TRP A 81 8.58 1.19 2.67
N LEU A 82 8.05 2.22 1.99
CA LEU A 82 7.65 2.11 0.59
C LEU A 82 8.57 2.84 -0.39
N LYS A 83 9.49 3.65 0.11
CA LYS A 83 10.43 4.38 -0.75
C LYS A 83 11.90 3.96 -0.58
#